data_3a350ad07e12f8841e3ab44c5fe31428
#
_entry.id   3a350ad07e12f8841e3ab44c5fe31428
#
_cell.length_a   1.000
_cell.length_b   1.000
_cell.length_c   1.000
_cell.angle_alpha   90.00
_cell.angle_beta   90.00
_cell.angle_gamma   90.00
#
_symmetry.space_group_name_H-M   'P 1'
#
loop_
_entity.id
_entity.type
_entity.pdbx_description
1 polymer ?
#
loop_
_entity_poly.entity_id
_entity_poly.type
_entity_poly.pdbx_seq_one_letter_code
_entity_poly.pdbx_strand_id
1 'polypeptide(L)'
;GYRLAGGDPFCAEAVGEYNAPIYLYDKLESSNRTAKTLALEGTPHGTMVLTSQQTAGRGRLGRRFESPEGKGIYLSLVLRPGLPMTEAQTVTVSAAVAVCRAVKRLCGLDLGIKWVNDLYYNGKKVCGILTEAGADIESGQLEWLVVGIGLNLTSRPEDWPEELRPIAGSLYPGGPAPVSRAALAGAIARELLGLCPAFDCLD
;
A
#
# COMPACT_ATOMS: atom_id res chain seq x y z
N GLY A 1 -3.51 31.97 13.94
CA GLY A 1 -3.39 30.53 13.87
C GLY A 1 -4.66 29.93 13.29
N TYR A 2 -4.61 29.40 12.07
CA TYR A 2 -5.71 28.63 11.49
C TYR A 2 -5.72 27.25 12.16
N ARG A 3 -6.75 26.90 12.91
CA ARG A 3 -7.08 25.53 13.26
C ARG A 3 -7.69 24.91 12.00
N LEU A 4 -7.01 23.94 11.40
CA LEU A 4 -7.62 23.06 10.43
C LEU A 4 -8.77 22.33 11.14
N ALA A 5 -9.99 22.51 10.63
CA ALA A 5 -11.15 21.72 11.03
C ALA A 5 -10.79 20.24 10.87
N GLY A 6 -11.16 19.41 11.86
CA GLY A 6 -10.78 18.01 11.95
C GLY A 6 -11.20 17.20 10.71
N GLY A 7 -10.32 17.13 9.74
CA GLY A 7 -10.41 16.31 8.55
C GLY A 7 -9.15 15.46 8.43
N ASP A 8 -9.24 14.33 7.73
CA ASP A 8 -8.10 13.51 7.38
C ASP A 8 -7.35 14.17 6.21
N PRO A 9 -6.21 14.87 6.42
CA PRO A 9 -5.51 15.58 5.36
C PRO A 9 -4.93 14.56 4.37
N PHE A 10 -5.46 14.59 3.14
CA PHE A 10 -5.03 13.72 2.06
C PHE A 10 -4.24 14.55 1.04
N CYS A 11 -3.00 14.90 1.39
CA CYS A 11 -2.09 15.70 0.58
C CYS A 11 -0.65 15.22 0.74
N ALA A 12 0.26 15.65 -0.13
CA ALA A 12 1.65 15.20 -0.13
C ALA A 12 2.39 15.59 1.16
N GLU A 13 2.12 16.78 1.69
CA GLU A 13 2.71 17.28 2.93
C GLU A 13 2.35 16.39 4.13
N ALA A 14 1.13 15.82 4.12
CA ALA A 14 0.68 14.93 5.18
C ALA A 14 1.33 13.53 5.15
N VAL A 15 1.98 13.16 4.04
CA VAL A 15 2.81 11.94 3.95
C VAL A 15 4.04 12.03 4.85
N GLY A 16 4.53 13.26 5.11
CA GLY A 16 5.75 13.55 5.86
C GLY A 16 6.99 13.51 4.97
N GLU A 17 8.17 13.44 5.58
CA GLU A 17 9.42 13.37 4.84
C GLU A 17 9.46 12.14 3.92
N TYR A 18 9.59 12.41 2.62
CA TYR A 18 9.63 11.38 1.59
C TYR A 18 10.47 11.84 0.39
N ASN A 19 11.47 11.06 0.03
CA ASN A 19 12.53 11.48 -0.92
C ASN A 19 12.29 10.97 -2.35
N ALA A 20 11.08 10.55 -2.69
CA ALA A 20 10.74 10.10 -4.03
C ALA A 20 9.43 10.76 -4.51
N PRO A 21 9.10 10.73 -5.82
CA PRO A 21 7.87 11.31 -6.33
C PRO A 21 6.61 10.73 -5.68
N ILE A 22 5.65 11.59 -5.37
CA ILE A 22 4.33 11.22 -4.83
C ILE A 22 3.26 11.66 -5.82
N TYR A 23 2.46 10.71 -6.29
CA TYR A 23 1.29 10.93 -7.12
C TYR A 23 0.04 10.65 -6.30
N LEU A 24 -0.73 11.71 -6.05
CA LEU A 24 -1.97 11.67 -5.28
C LEU A 24 -3.17 11.82 -6.20
N TYR A 25 -4.17 10.97 -5.98
CA TYR A 25 -5.41 10.97 -6.76
C TYR A 25 -6.63 10.84 -5.84
N ASP A 26 -7.69 11.55 -6.15
CA ASP A 26 -8.97 11.33 -5.47
C ASP A 26 -9.54 9.96 -5.83
N LYS A 27 -9.43 9.59 -7.12
CA LYS A 27 -10.01 8.36 -7.65
C LYS A 27 -9.17 7.78 -8.78
N LEU A 28 -8.96 6.47 -8.77
CA LEU A 28 -8.32 5.68 -9.83
C LEU A 28 -9.12 4.40 -10.12
N GLU A 29 -8.86 3.78 -11.26
CA GLU A 29 -9.27 2.39 -11.45
C GLU A 29 -8.50 1.47 -10.49
N SER A 30 -7.17 1.60 -10.49
CA SER A 30 -6.27 0.82 -9.64
C SER A 30 -4.94 1.55 -9.47
N SER A 31 -4.50 1.75 -8.22
CA SER A 31 -3.19 2.34 -7.92
C SER A 31 -2.04 1.50 -8.51
N ASN A 32 -2.15 0.15 -8.48
CA ASN A 32 -1.16 -0.73 -9.09
C ASN A 32 -1.06 -0.53 -10.61
N ARG A 33 -2.19 -0.37 -11.30
CA ARG A 33 -2.18 -0.13 -12.75
C ARG A 33 -1.47 1.18 -13.09
N THR A 34 -1.77 2.24 -12.36
CA THR A 34 -1.10 3.54 -12.53
C THR A 34 0.40 3.44 -12.20
N ALA A 35 0.74 2.80 -11.08
CA ALA A 35 2.13 2.61 -10.70
C ALA A 35 2.92 1.76 -11.71
N LYS A 36 2.27 0.74 -12.31
CA LYS A 36 2.87 -0.06 -13.39
C LYS A 36 3.17 0.78 -14.63
N THR A 37 2.25 1.65 -15.05
CA THR A 37 2.49 2.58 -16.17
C THR A 37 3.70 3.47 -15.86
N LEU A 38 3.74 4.09 -14.67
CA LEU A 38 4.87 4.92 -14.23
C LEU A 38 6.18 4.12 -14.17
N ALA A 39 6.14 2.87 -13.72
CA ALA A 39 7.32 2.00 -13.69
C ALA A 39 7.89 1.76 -15.09
N LEU A 40 7.02 1.50 -16.08
CA LEU A 40 7.40 1.34 -17.49
C LEU A 40 7.91 2.64 -18.13
N GLU A 41 7.47 3.80 -17.66
CA GLU A 41 7.96 5.13 -18.04
C GLU A 41 9.29 5.49 -17.37
N GLY A 42 9.85 4.61 -16.54
CA GLY A 42 11.17 4.79 -15.94
C GLY A 42 11.18 5.62 -14.66
N THR A 43 10.05 5.81 -13.97
CA THR A 43 10.05 6.56 -12.69
C THR A 43 11.01 5.92 -11.67
N PRO A 44 11.61 6.72 -10.76
CA PRO A 44 12.63 6.25 -9.84
C PRO A 44 12.08 5.27 -8.78
N HIS A 45 13.01 4.55 -8.14
CA HIS A 45 12.74 3.74 -6.97
C HIS A 45 12.05 4.57 -5.87
N GLY A 46 11.03 3.98 -5.22
CA GLY A 46 10.26 4.65 -4.17
C GLY A 46 9.11 5.51 -4.68
N THR A 47 8.92 5.67 -6.01
CA THR A 47 7.75 6.42 -6.52
C THR A 47 6.46 5.88 -5.93
N MET A 48 5.68 6.77 -5.32
CA MET A 48 4.43 6.47 -4.61
C MET A 48 3.21 6.86 -5.44
N VAL A 49 2.24 5.98 -5.57
CA VAL A 49 0.88 6.27 -6.04
C VAL A 49 -0.08 6.03 -4.89
N LEU A 50 -0.80 7.05 -4.48
CA LEU A 50 -1.77 7.01 -3.39
C LEU A 50 -3.12 7.54 -3.89
N THR A 51 -4.21 6.82 -3.62
CA THR A 51 -5.55 7.25 -4.03
C THR A 51 -6.56 7.11 -2.90
N SER A 52 -7.58 7.99 -2.90
CA SER A 52 -8.66 7.95 -1.91
C SER A 52 -9.71 6.88 -2.22
N GLN A 53 -9.84 6.48 -3.51
CA GLN A 53 -10.79 5.49 -3.99
C GLN A 53 -10.23 4.68 -5.15
N GLN A 54 -10.57 3.38 -5.22
CA GLN A 54 -10.38 2.58 -6.43
C GLN A 54 -11.71 2.05 -6.95
N THR A 55 -11.95 2.16 -8.27
CA THR A 55 -13.17 1.63 -8.91
C THR A 55 -13.03 0.19 -9.37
N ALA A 56 -11.79 -0.26 -9.60
CA ALA A 56 -11.43 -1.61 -10.01
C ALA A 56 -10.17 -2.09 -9.27
N GLY A 57 -10.18 -1.96 -7.93
CA GLY A 57 -9.09 -2.43 -7.07
C GLY A 57 -8.82 -3.92 -7.28
N ARG A 58 -7.55 -4.31 -7.33
CA ARG A 58 -7.11 -5.65 -7.71
C ARG A 58 -6.49 -6.39 -6.54
N GLY A 59 -6.85 -7.66 -6.42
CA GLY A 59 -6.20 -8.63 -5.55
C GLY A 59 -5.57 -9.76 -6.37
N ARG A 60 -4.98 -10.72 -5.69
CA ARG A 60 -4.36 -11.90 -6.33
C ARG A 60 -5.42 -12.76 -7.04
N LEU A 61 -4.98 -13.48 -8.07
CA LEU A 61 -5.82 -14.43 -8.84
C LEU A 61 -7.10 -13.81 -9.41
N GLY A 62 -7.00 -12.54 -9.86
CA GLY A 62 -8.14 -11.83 -10.45
C GLY A 62 -9.22 -11.40 -9.47
N ARG A 63 -9.03 -11.59 -8.17
CA ARG A 63 -9.99 -11.13 -7.15
C ARG A 63 -10.05 -9.61 -7.11
N ARG A 64 -11.20 -9.07 -6.74
CA ARG A 64 -11.39 -7.65 -6.52
C ARG A 64 -10.98 -7.28 -5.08
N PHE A 65 -10.41 -6.07 -4.92
CA PHE A 65 -10.20 -5.44 -3.62
C PHE A 65 -11.12 -4.22 -3.53
N GLU A 66 -12.11 -4.29 -2.65
CA GLU A 66 -13.05 -3.18 -2.45
C GLU A 66 -12.35 -2.00 -1.77
N SER A 67 -12.50 -0.82 -2.37
CA SER A 67 -11.73 0.38 -2.00
C SER A 67 -12.64 1.60 -1.90
N PRO A 68 -13.57 1.63 -0.92
CA PRO A 68 -14.50 2.75 -0.75
C PRO A 68 -13.77 4.05 -0.43
N GLU A 69 -14.32 5.16 -0.94
CA GLU A 69 -13.74 6.50 -0.82
C GLU A 69 -13.50 6.89 0.64
N GLY A 70 -12.29 7.36 0.93
CA GLY A 70 -11.94 7.90 2.24
C GLY A 70 -11.86 6.89 3.39
N LYS A 71 -12.02 5.58 3.12
CA LYS A 71 -12.16 4.55 4.17
C LYS A 71 -10.89 3.73 4.40
N GLY A 72 -9.91 3.85 3.53
CA GLY A 72 -8.69 3.04 3.59
C GLY A 72 -7.48 3.75 2.99
N ILE A 73 -6.38 3.03 2.99
CA ILE A 73 -5.13 3.40 2.32
C ILE A 73 -5.01 2.49 1.09
N TYR A 74 -4.95 3.09 -0.09
CA TYR A 74 -4.77 2.40 -1.37
C TYR A 74 -3.50 2.95 -2.00
N LEU A 75 -2.40 2.29 -1.64
CA LEU A 75 -1.02 2.69 -1.90
C LEU A 75 -0.38 1.71 -2.88
N SER A 76 0.37 2.21 -3.85
CA SER A 76 1.30 1.40 -4.65
C SER A 76 2.65 2.07 -4.71
N LEU A 77 3.72 1.28 -4.52
CA LEU A 77 5.10 1.74 -4.60
C LEU A 77 5.79 1.10 -5.79
N VAL A 78 6.52 1.89 -6.55
CA VAL A 78 7.44 1.41 -7.58
C VAL A 78 8.79 1.17 -6.93
N LEU A 79 9.29 -0.06 -7.01
CA LEU A 79 10.60 -0.45 -6.53
C LEU A 79 11.48 -0.92 -7.69
N ARG A 80 12.80 -0.69 -7.56
CA ARG A 80 13.83 -1.17 -8.48
C ARG A 80 14.91 -1.86 -7.65
N PRO A 81 14.65 -3.10 -7.20
CA PRO A 81 15.46 -3.72 -6.16
C PRO A 81 16.74 -4.41 -6.67
N GLY A 82 16.99 -4.47 -7.99
CA GLY A 82 18.14 -5.21 -8.55
C GLY A 82 18.23 -6.68 -8.11
N LEU A 83 17.09 -7.31 -7.85
CA LEU A 83 16.99 -8.69 -7.39
C LEU A 83 16.60 -9.63 -8.55
N PRO A 84 16.96 -10.91 -8.51
CA PRO A 84 16.42 -11.88 -9.43
C PRO A 84 14.89 -12.04 -9.23
N MET A 85 14.18 -12.40 -10.29
CA MET A 85 12.71 -12.54 -10.26
C MET A 85 12.21 -13.53 -9.20
N THR A 86 13.04 -14.51 -8.83
CA THR A 86 12.75 -15.50 -7.77
C THR A 86 12.56 -14.86 -6.40
N GLU A 87 13.11 -13.65 -6.17
CA GLU A 87 13.04 -12.93 -4.90
C GLU A 87 11.83 -11.99 -4.78
N ALA A 88 11.00 -11.88 -5.81
CA ALA A 88 9.81 -11.00 -5.79
C ALA A 88 8.86 -11.31 -4.61
N GLN A 89 8.81 -12.58 -4.17
CA GLN A 89 7.98 -12.98 -3.04
C GLN A 89 8.52 -12.43 -1.71
N THR A 90 9.83 -12.33 -1.55
CA THR A 90 10.48 -11.75 -0.36
C THR A 90 10.05 -10.29 -0.18
N VAL A 91 9.93 -9.53 -1.28
CA VAL A 91 9.43 -8.14 -1.24
C VAL A 91 7.97 -8.09 -0.76
N THR A 92 7.14 -9.05 -1.15
CA THR A 92 5.74 -9.13 -0.64
C THR A 92 5.71 -9.32 0.88
N VAL A 93 6.59 -10.17 1.41
CA VAL A 93 6.71 -10.40 2.86
C VAL A 93 7.24 -9.16 3.57
N SER A 94 8.25 -8.50 2.98
CA SER A 94 8.78 -7.22 3.50
C SER A 94 7.69 -6.16 3.57
N ALA A 95 6.80 -6.09 2.58
CA ALA A 95 5.66 -5.18 2.60
C ALA A 95 4.68 -5.51 3.75
N ALA A 96 4.41 -6.79 4.01
CA ALA A 96 3.58 -7.19 5.15
C ALA A 96 4.20 -6.77 6.49
N VAL A 97 5.50 -6.97 6.64
CA VAL A 97 6.25 -6.52 7.83
C VAL A 97 6.23 -5.00 7.96
N ALA A 98 6.42 -4.26 6.86
CA ALA A 98 6.38 -2.80 6.84
C ALA A 98 5.02 -2.26 7.33
N VAL A 99 3.91 -2.84 6.84
CA VAL A 99 2.56 -2.47 7.32
C VAL A 99 2.41 -2.76 8.81
N CYS A 100 2.81 -3.95 9.28
CA CYS A 100 2.74 -4.31 10.70
C CYS A 100 3.52 -3.33 11.58
N ARG A 101 4.76 -2.98 11.20
CA ARG A 101 5.61 -2.02 11.94
C ARG A 101 5.00 -0.63 11.98
N ALA A 102 4.54 -0.11 10.83
CA ALA A 102 3.94 1.22 10.75
C ALA A 102 2.65 1.30 11.58
N VAL A 103 1.77 0.31 11.48
CA VAL A 103 0.52 0.23 12.26
C VAL A 103 0.84 0.09 13.76
N LYS A 104 1.79 -0.75 14.14
CA LYS A 104 2.19 -0.86 15.56
C LYS A 104 2.71 0.46 16.11
N ARG A 105 3.58 1.14 15.34
CA ARG A 105 4.18 2.42 15.78
C ARG A 105 3.18 3.56 15.89
N LEU A 106 2.27 3.70 14.93
CA LEU A 106 1.38 4.87 14.86
C LEU A 106 -0.01 4.63 15.46
N CYS A 107 -0.45 3.36 15.50
CA CYS A 107 -1.79 2.99 15.95
C CYS A 107 -1.77 2.13 17.23
N GLY A 108 -0.62 1.61 17.64
CA GLY A 108 -0.49 0.72 18.81
C GLY A 108 -1.06 -0.69 18.59
N LEU A 109 -1.50 -1.04 17.35
CA LEU A 109 -2.17 -2.30 17.05
C LEU A 109 -1.19 -3.36 16.55
N ASP A 110 -1.39 -4.61 16.98
CA ASP A 110 -0.64 -5.77 16.49
C ASP A 110 -1.44 -6.50 15.42
N LEU A 111 -0.88 -6.61 14.20
CA LEU A 111 -1.49 -7.33 13.09
C LEU A 111 -0.88 -8.73 12.96
N GLY A 112 -1.73 -9.72 12.65
CA GLY A 112 -1.30 -11.06 12.28
C GLY A 112 -1.06 -11.15 10.77
N ILE A 113 0.05 -11.80 10.37
CA ILE A 113 0.35 -12.08 8.96
C ILE A 113 -0.21 -13.45 8.61
N LYS A 114 -1.16 -13.50 7.66
CA LYS A 114 -1.56 -14.73 7.00
C LYS A 114 -0.77 -14.85 5.70
N TRP A 115 0.14 -15.80 5.70
CA TRP A 115 1.07 -16.05 4.60
C TRP A 115 0.35 -16.11 3.25
N VAL A 116 0.77 -15.36 2.27
CA VAL A 116 2.01 -14.53 2.17
C VAL A 116 1.67 -13.03 2.14
N ASN A 117 0.41 -12.64 1.97
CA ASN A 117 0.04 -11.32 1.46
C ASN A 117 -1.18 -10.70 2.17
N ASP A 118 -1.72 -11.33 3.19
CA ASP A 118 -2.91 -10.86 3.90
C ASP A 118 -2.58 -10.55 5.36
N LEU A 119 -3.08 -9.41 5.87
CA LEU A 119 -2.95 -9.06 7.27
C LEU A 119 -4.32 -9.08 7.96
N TYR A 120 -4.31 -9.57 9.17
CA TYR A 120 -5.48 -9.79 9.98
C TYR A 120 -5.42 -9.00 11.30
N TYR A 121 -6.57 -8.49 11.69
CA TYR A 121 -6.79 -7.90 13.01
C TYR A 121 -8.13 -8.37 13.55
N ASN A 122 -8.18 -8.84 14.80
CA ASN A 122 -9.38 -9.40 15.44
C ASN A 122 -10.11 -10.45 14.58
N GLY A 123 -9.33 -11.37 13.97
CA GLY A 123 -9.88 -12.45 13.14
C GLY A 123 -10.40 -12.04 11.77
N LYS A 124 -10.32 -10.76 11.40
CA LYS A 124 -10.76 -10.23 10.12
C LYS A 124 -9.57 -9.78 9.26
N LYS A 125 -9.70 -9.95 7.94
CA LYS A 125 -8.71 -9.43 6.99
C LYS A 125 -8.83 -7.91 6.91
N VAL A 126 -7.78 -7.20 7.29
CA VAL A 126 -7.72 -5.73 7.26
C VAL A 126 -6.81 -5.20 6.15
N CYS A 127 -5.90 -6.02 5.63
CA CYS A 127 -4.99 -5.60 4.57
C CYS A 127 -4.77 -6.73 3.55
N GLY A 128 -4.64 -6.35 2.29
CA GLY A 128 -4.19 -7.21 1.20
C GLY A 128 -3.01 -6.56 0.46
N ILE A 129 -2.03 -7.38 0.08
CA ILE A 129 -0.85 -6.94 -0.65
C ILE A 129 -0.82 -7.64 -2.01
N LEU A 130 -0.56 -6.87 -3.06
CA LEU A 130 -0.43 -7.37 -4.43
C LEU A 130 0.87 -6.86 -5.03
N THR A 131 1.79 -7.77 -5.29
CA THR A 131 3.05 -7.49 -5.99
C THR A 131 2.94 -7.89 -7.45
N GLU A 132 3.28 -6.96 -8.35
CA GLU A 132 3.41 -7.17 -9.79
C GLU A 132 4.84 -6.80 -10.20
N ALA A 133 5.43 -7.56 -11.11
CA ALA A 133 6.81 -7.39 -11.50
C ALA A 133 6.99 -7.39 -13.02
N GLY A 134 8.01 -6.69 -13.50
CA GLY A 134 8.61 -6.87 -14.80
C GLY A 134 10.06 -7.28 -14.64
N ALA A 135 10.52 -8.18 -15.50
CA ALA A 135 11.90 -8.63 -15.50
C ALA A 135 12.49 -8.47 -16.89
N ASP A 136 13.78 -8.17 -16.93
CA ASP A 136 14.57 -8.26 -18.13
C ASP A 136 14.75 -9.73 -18.53
N ILE A 137 14.43 -10.05 -19.78
CA ILE A 137 14.41 -11.43 -20.28
C ILE A 137 15.83 -12.00 -20.40
N GLU A 138 16.83 -11.14 -20.68
CA GLU A 138 18.19 -11.59 -20.90
C GLU A 138 18.93 -11.87 -19.59
N SER A 139 18.78 -10.96 -18.62
CA SER A 139 19.45 -11.07 -17.32
C SER A 139 18.66 -11.84 -16.26
N GLY A 140 17.33 -11.98 -16.43
CA GLY A 140 16.43 -12.53 -15.40
C GLY A 140 16.27 -11.65 -14.16
N GLN A 141 16.79 -10.42 -14.19
CA GLN A 141 16.72 -9.46 -13.12
C GLN A 141 15.38 -8.69 -13.15
N LEU A 142 14.91 -8.30 -11.98
CA LEU A 142 13.73 -7.44 -11.86
C LEU A 142 14.07 -6.03 -12.32
N GLU A 143 13.47 -5.57 -13.40
CA GLU A 143 13.56 -4.17 -13.82
C GLU A 143 12.75 -3.27 -12.89
N TRP A 144 11.59 -3.73 -12.51
CA TRP A 144 10.68 -3.02 -11.61
C TRP A 144 9.78 -3.99 -10.86
N LEU A 145 9.36 -3.56 -9.70
CA LEU A 145 8.33 -4.16 -8.87
C LEU A 145 7.31 -3.08 -8.49
N VAL A 146 6.03 -3.40 -8.60
CA VAL A 146 4.95 -2.59 -8.05
C VAL A 146 4.34 -3.33 -6.88
N VAL A 147 4.43 -2.74 -5.70
CA VAL A 147 3.87 -3.29 -4.45
C VAL A 147 2.62 -2.52 -4.10
N GLY A 148 1.45 -3.11 -4.35
CA GLY A 148 0.16 -2.56 -3.95
C GLY A 148 -0.22 -2.98 -2.54
N ILE A 149 -0.64 -2.02 -1.73
CA ILE A 149 -1.06 -2.21 -0.35
C ILE A 149 -2.44 -1.60 -0.17
N GLY A 150 -3.44 -2.45 0.04
CA GLY A 150 -4.79 -2.04 0.41
C GLY A 150 -5.02 -2.28 1.90
N LEU A 151 -5.11 -1.22 2.71
CA LEU A 151 -5.36 -1.30 4.15
C LEU A 151 -6.71 -0.67 4.48
N ASN A 152 -7.62 -1.46 5.01
CA ASN A 152 -8.92 -0.99 5.48
C ASN A 152 -8.76 -0.26 6.82
N LEU A 153 -9.04 1.03 6.85
CA LEU A 153 -8.81 1.86 8.03
C LEU A 153 -10.10 2.09 8.84
N THR A 154 -11.15 2.61 8.19
CA THR A 154 -12.39 3.03 8.87
C THR A 154 -13.67 2.47 8.25
N SER A 155 -13.56 1.59 7.27
CA SER A 155 -14.73 0.95 6.64
C SER A 155 -15.57 0.20 7.67
N ARG A 156 -16.89 0.30 7.53
CA ARG A 156 -17.87 -0.49 8.29
C ARG A 156 -18.27 -1.73 7.49
N PRO A 157 -18.90 -2.75 8.10
CA PRO A 157 -19.42 -3.90 7.36
C PRO A 157 -20.34 -3.52 6.19
N GLU A 158 -21.11 -2.43 6.33
CA GLU A 158 -22.04 -1.94 5.30
C GLU A 158 -21.34 -1.37 4.07
N ASP A 159 -20.08 -0.95 4.20
CA ASP A 159 -19.28 -0.43 3.10
C ASP A 159 -18.81 -1.53 2.13
N TRP A 160 -19.04 -2.82 2.46
CA TRP A 160 -18.66 -3.96 1.63
C TRP A 160 -19.87 -4.79 1.16
N PRO A 161 -19.71 -5.48 0.01
CA PRO A 161 -20.64 -6.53 -0.41
C PRO A 161 -20.89 -7.55 0.71
N GLU A 162 -22.09 -8.12 0.74
CA GLU A 162 -22.52 -9.00 1.83
C GLU A 162 -21.58 -10.19 2.03
N GLU A 163 -21.10 -10.77 0.94
CA GLU A 163 -20.18 -11.93 0.96
C GLU A 163 -18.80 -11.60 1.58
N LEU A 164 -18.39 -10.32 1.64
CA LEU A 164 -17.13 -9.90 2.25
C LEU A 164 -17.26 -9.57 3.74
N ARG A 165 -18.44 -9.25 4.23
CA ARG A 165 -18.66 -8.84 5.64
C ARG A 165 -18.20 -9.88 6.68
N PRO A 166 -18.31 -11.21 6.43
CA PRO A 166 -17.78 -12.19 7.37
C PRO A 166 -16.27 -12.23 7.47
N ILE A 167 -15.53 -11.82 6.40
CA ILE A 167 -14.08 -11.99 6.28
C ILE A 167 -13.30 -10.68 6.32
N ALA A 168 -13.86 -9.57 5.82
CA ALA A 168 -13.22 -8.27 5.81
C ALA A 168 -13.41 -7.53 7.14
N GLY A 169 -12.42 -6.74 7.51
CA GLY A 169 -12.44 -5.85 8.67
C GLY A 169 -11.64 -4.58 8.41
N SER A 170 -11.69 -3.67 9.35
CA SER A 170 -10.88 -2.43 9.39
C SER A 170 -10.26 -2.26 10.76
N LEU A 171 -9.24 -1.40 10.84
CA LEU A 171 -8.56 -1.10 12.10
C LEU A 171 -9.48 -0.33 13.07
N TYR A 172 -10.29 0.61 12.55
CA TYR A 172 -11.18 1.49 13.32
C TYR A 172 -12.57 1.56 12.67
N PRO A 173 -13.40 0.50 12.75
CA PRO A 173 -14.68 0.45 12.04
C PRO A 173 -15.60 1.61 12.39
N GLY A 174 -15.85 2.52 11.43
CA GLY A 174 -16.74 3.67 11.58
C GLY A 174 -16.27 4.77 12.51
N GLY A 175 -15.11 4.63 13.15
CA GLY A 175 -14.55 5.64 14.05
C GLY A 175 -13.44 6.47 13.37
N PRO A 176 -13.00 7.55 14.02
CA PRO A 176 -11.81 8.25 13.60
C PRO A 176 -10.58 7.38 13.86
N ALA A 177 -9.65 7.36 12.91
CA ALA A 177 -8.31 6.80 13.14
C ALA A 177 -7.45 7.83 13.91
N PRO A 178 -6.48 7.38 14.74
CA PRO A 178 -5.60 8.28 15.47
C PRO A 178 -4.56 8.96 14.58
N VAL A 179 -4.48 8.56 13.31
CA VAL A 179 -3.51 9.02 12.33
C VAL A 179 -4.20 9.24 10.99
N SER A 180 -3.73 10.23 10.20
CA SER A 180 -4.24 10.46 8.85
C SER A 180 -3.81 9.32 7.90
N ARG A 181 -4.62 9.08 6.87
CA ARG A 181 -4.31 8.08 5.82
C ARG A 181 -2.98 8.37 5.13
N ALA A 182 -2.70 9.62 4.81
CA ALA A 182 -1.47 10.03 4.17
C ALA A 182 -0.24 9.79 5.07
N ALA A 183 -0.32 10.14 6.36
CA ALA A 183 0.78 9.93 7.31
C ALA A 183 1.07 8.43 7.51
N LEU A 184 0.03 7.60 7.61
CA LEU A 184 0.21 6.15 7.76
C LEU A 184 0.74 5.52 6.45
N ALA A 185 0.28 5.99 5.27
CA ALA A 185 0.82 5.57 3.98
C ALA A 185 2.31 5.90 3.85
N GLY A 186 2.72 7.12 4.23
CA GLY A 186 4.12 7.53 4.26
C GLY A 186 4.96 6.69 5.22
N ALA A 187 4.42 6.38 6.39
CA ALA A 187 5.10 5.51 7.34
C ALA A 187 5.31 4.09 6.80
N ILE A 188 4.28 3.51 6.16
CA ILE A 188 4.37 2.20 5.51
C ILE A 188 5.43 2.21 4.40
N ALA A 189 5.41 3.25 3.57
CA ALA A 189 6.36 3.38 2.46
C ALA A 189 7.81 3.47 2.97
N ARG A 190 8.09 4.30 3.97
CA ARG A 190 9.43 4.40 4.57
C ARG A 190 9.90 3.08 5.19
N GLU A 191 9.04 2.36 5.90
CA GLU A 191 9.38 1.03 6.44
C GLU A 191 9.72 0.05 5.31
N LEU A 192 8.92 0.03 4.22
CA LEU A 192 9.18 -0.86 3.09
C LEU A 192 10.49 -0.50 2.37
N LEU A 193 10.74 0.77 2.11
CA LEU A 193 12.00 1.22 1.48
C LEU A 193 13.22 0.90 2.34
N GLY A 194 13.11 0.98 3.66
CA GLY A 194 14.16 0.55 4.58
C GLY A 194 14.44 -0.96 4.57
N LEU A 195 13.43 -1.77 4.22
CA LEU A 195 13.57 -3.23 4.09
C LEU A 195 13.99 -3.67 2.68
N CYS A 196 13.71 -2.83 1.68
CA CYS A 196 14.00 -3.08 0.27
C CYS A 196 14.70 -1.85 -0.32
N PRO A 197 15.98 -1.60 0.02
CA PRO A 197 16.72 -0.47 -0.51
C PRO A 197 16.85 -0.59 -2.03
N ALA A 198 17.01 0.55 -2.70
CA ALA A 198 17.38 0.56 -4.10
C ALA A 198 18.72 -0.18 -4.26
N PHE A 199 18.86 -0.92 -5.34
CA PHE A 199 20.18 -1.35 -5.77
C PHE A 199 20.87 -0.09 -6.32
N ASP A 200 21.86 0.40 -5.60
CA ASP A 200 22.82 1.32 -6.20
C ASP A 200 23.50 0.51 -7.31
N CYS A 201 23.19 0.85 -8.57
CA CYS A 201 24.05 0.45 -9.66
C CYS A 201 25.40 1.09 -9.31
N LEU A 202 26.30 0.29 -8.74
CA LEU A 202 27.69 0.67 -8.61
C LEU A 202 28.18 0.92 -10.03
N ASP A 203 28.50 2.18 -10.33
CA ASP A 203 29.13 2.66 -11.56
C ASP A 203 30.34 1.81 -11.96
#